data_8e977f6277daa0148c497308d9b307c6
#
_entry.id   8e977f6277daa0148c497308d9b307c6
#
_cell.length_a   1.000
_cell.length_b   1.000
_cell.length_c   1.000
_cell.angle_alpha   90.00
_cell.angle_beta   90.00
_cell.angle_gamma   90.00
#
_symmetry.space_group_name_H-M   'P 1'
#
loop_
_entity.id
_entity.type
_entity.pdbx_description
1 polymer ?
#
loop_
_entity_poly.entity_id
_entity_poly.type
_entity_poly.pdbx_seq_one_letter_code
_entity_poly.pdbx_strand_id
1 'polypeptide(L)'
;EFANIGEIPQFEKLIATIRSREISASIILQAKSQLKAIYKDNADTIEGNCDTTLFLGGKEKSTLKEISESLGKETIDSFNTSNTRGQSESYGLNYQKLGKELKSQDELAVMDGGKCILQLRGVRPFFSDKFDITKHKHYHLLLDDNPKAKFDIAAFVRKREKRYLTLKSTTKVDVYKTDENEDLA
;
A
#
# COMPACT_ATOMS: atom_id res chain seq x y z
N GLU A 1 -8.37 5.64 1.79
CA GLU A 1 -8.13 4.44 2.58
C GLU A 1 -9.07 3.33 2.12
N PHE A 2 -8.49 2.30 1.53
CA PHE A 2 -9.21 1.26 0.80
C PHE A 2 -10.25 0.51 1.66
N ALA A 3 -9.91 0.21 2.91
CA ALA A 3 -10.82 -0.51 3.82
C ALA A 3 -12.13 0.24 4.11
N ASN A 4 -12.14 1.56 4.00
CA ASN A 4 -13.33 2.37 4.30
C ASN A 4 -14.33 2.41 3.14
N ILE A 5 -13.92 1.98 1.95
CA ILE A 5 -14.81 1.89 0.77
C ILE A 5 -15.76 0.69 0.89
N GLY A 6 -15.40 -0.30 1.71
CA GLY A 6 -16.07 -1.59 1.79
C GLY A 6 -15.57 -2.58 0.74
N GLU A 7 -16.27 -3.70 0.60
CA GLU A 7 -15.91 -4.74 -0.36
C GLU A 7 -16.29 -4.34 -1.78
N ILE A 8 -15.31 -4.33 -2.67
CA ILE A 8 -15.55 -4.21 -4.12
C ILE A 8 -15.77 -5.62 -4.67
N PRO A 9 -16.95 -5.92 -5.22
CA PRO A 9 -17.25 -7.27 -5.71
C PRO A 9 -16.22 -7.76 -6.73
N GLN A 10 -15.72 -8.99 -6.54
CA GLN A 10 -14.75 -9.65 -7.43
C GLN A 10 -13.45 -8.85 -7.66
N PHE A 11 -13.04 -8.03 -6.69
CA PHE A 11 -11.84 -7.19 -6.82
C PHE A 11 -10.57 -8.03 -7.02
N GLU A 12 -10.47 -9.21 -6.43
CA GLU A 12 -9.38 -10.16 -6.62
C GLU A 12 -9.22 -10.61 -8.08
N LYS A 13 -10.31 -10.69 -8.81
CA LYS A 13 -10.30 -10.98 -10.26
C LYS A 13 -9.99 -9.75 -11.10
N LEU A 14 -10.54 -8.61 -10.68
CA LEU A 14 -10.29 -7.34 -11.35
C LEU A 14 -8.82 -6.98 -11.33
N ILE A 15 -8.17 -7.00 -10.15
CA ILE A 15 -6.76 -6.61 -10.01
C ILE A 15 -5.82 -7.48 -10.85
N ALA A 16 -6.17 -8.75 -11.06
CA ALA A 16 -5.40 -9.65 -11.92
C ALA A 16 -5.50 -9.30 -13.42
N THR A 17 -6.59 -8.65 -13.85
CA THR A 17 -6.89 -8.40 -15.26
C THR A 17 -6.70 -6.96 -15.71
N ILE A 18 -6.74 -6.00 -14.79
CA ILE A 18 -6.65 -4.56 -15.13
C ILE A 18 -5.34 -4.18 -15.82
N ARG A 19 -4.26 -4.92 -15.56
CA ARG A 19 -2.96 -4.70 -16.22
C ARG A 19 -3.05 -4.75 -17.75
N SER A 20 -3.82 -5.69 -18.30
CA SER A 20 -4.02 -5.81 -19.74
C SER A 20 -4.77 -4.62 -20.35
N ARG A 21 -5.38 -3.78 -19.52
CA ARG A 21 -6.15 -2.59 -19.90
C ARG A 21 -5.44 -1.29 -19.56
N GLU A 22 -4.13 -1.36 -19.23
CA GLU A 22 -3.32 -0.21 -18.83
C GLU A 22 -3.88 0.56 -17.61
N ILE A 23 -4.60 -0.17 -16.73
CA ILE A 23 -5.14 0.37 -15.49
C ILE A 23 -4.24 -0.05 -14.34
N SER A 24 -3.84 0.90 -13.50
CA SER A 24 -3.12 0.65 -12.25
C SER A 24 -4.03 0.87 -11.04
N ALA A 25 -3.80 0.10 -9.98
CA ALA A 25 -4.48 0.27 -8.71
C ALA A 25 -3.45 0.57 -7.60
N SER A 26 -3.73 1.57 -6.78
CA SER A 26 -2.98 1.86 -5.57
C SER A 26 -3.87 1.61 -4.37
N ILE A 27 -3.51 0.62 -3.55
CA ILE A 27 -4.26 0.21 -2.37
C ILE A 27 -3.56 0.79 -1.15
N ILE A 28 -4.25 1.63 -0.38
CA ILE A 28 -3.71 2.25 0.83
C ILE A 28 -4.43 1.66 2.03
N LEU A 29 -3.65 1.07 2.94
CA LEU A 29 -4.12 0.38 4.15
C LEU A 29 -3.39 0.93 5.38
N GLN A 30 -4.06 0.97 6.50
CA GLN A 30 -3.42 1.23 7.80
C GLN A 30 -2.75 -0.03 8.36
N ALA A 31 -3.31 -1.19 8.04
CA ALA A 31 -2.79 -2.50 8.41
C ALA A 31 -3.26 -3.55 7.40
N LYS A 32 -2.46 -4.59 7.18
CA LYS A 32 -2.82 -5.70 6.29
C LYS A 32 -4.02 -6.50 6.79
N SER A 33 -4.22 -6.56 8.10
CA SER A 33 -5.39 -7.18 8.72
C SER A 33 -6.72 -6.60 8.23
N GLN A 34 -6.75 -5.32 7.82
CA GLN A 34 -7.94 -4.70 7.24
C GLN A 34 -8.34 -5.35 5.91
N LEU A 35 -7.36 -5.68 5.07
CA LEU A 35 -7.62 -6.38 3.81
C LEU A 35 -8.16 -7.79 4.07
N LYS A 36 -7.55 -8.52 5.01
CA LYS A 36 -7.98 -9.86 5.42
C LYS A 36 -9.38 -9.88 6.03
N ALA A 37 -9.75 -8.84 6.78
CA ALA A 37 -11.10 -8.71 7.35
C ALA A 37 -12.19 -8.59 6.28
N ILE A 38 -11.91 -7.92 5.16
CA ILE A 38 -12.87 -7.67 4.07
C ILE A 38 -12.87 -8.83 3.07
N TYR A 39 -11.69 -9.23 2.57
CA TYR A 39 -11.55 -10.18 1.45
C TYR A 39 -11.20 -11.61 1.89
N LYS A 40 -11.00 -11.85 3.21
CA LYS A 40 -10.68 -13.17 3.76
C LYS A 40 -9.52 -13.83 2.99
N ASP A 41 -9.74 -15.02 2.46
CA ASP A 41 -8.73 -15.81 1.73
C ASP A 41 -8.30 -15.14 0.41
N ASN A 42 -9.13 -14.27 -0.16
CA ASN A 42 -8.80 -13.52 -1.37
C ASN A 42 -7.83 -12.35 -1.14
N ALA A 43 -7.58 -11.97 0.12
CA ALA A 43 -6.66 -10.90 0.47
C ALA A 43 -5.24 -11.16 -0.05
N ASP A 44 -4.75 -12.39 0.10
CA ASP A 44 -3.41 -12.79 -0.35
C ASP A 44 -3.30 -12.76 -1.89
N THR A 45 -4.40 -13.05 -2.60
CA THR A 45 -4.46 -12.91 -4.07
C THR A 45 -4.37 -11.44 -4.48
N ILE A 46 -5.06 -10.55 -3.79
CA ILE A 46 -5.01 -9.10 -4.07
C ILE A 46 -3.60 -8.57 -3.85
N GLU A 47 -2.98 -8.92 -2.72
CA GLU A 47 -1.62 -8.49 -2.39
C GLU A 47 -0.59 -9.07 -3.38
N GLY A 48 -0.72 -10.34 -3.73
CA GLY A 48 0.17 -11.01 -4.69
C GLY A 48 0.14 -10.44 -6.11
N ASN A 49 -0.94 -9.71 -6.47
CA ASN A 49 -1.03 -8.98 -7.74
C ASN A 49 -0.47 -7.55 -7.66
N CYS A 50 -0.03 -7.10 -6.48
CA CYS A 50 0.63 -5.82 -6.30
C CYS A 50 2.15 -6.00 -6.44
N ASP A 51 2.73 -5.50 -7.53
CA ASP A 51 4.18 -5.61 -7.79
C ASP A 51 5.03 -4.69 -6.89
N THR A 52 4.39 -3.73 -6.23
CA THR A 52 5.05 -2.73 -5.38
C THR A 52 4.41 -2.69 -4.01
N THR A 53 5.23 -2.80 -2.97
CA THR A 53 4.81 -2.58 -1.59
C THR A 53 5.61 -1.42 -0.99
N LEU A 54 4.92 -0.39 -0.50
CA LEU A 54 5.54 0.74 0.21
C LEU A 54 5.11 0.72 1.67
N PHE A 55 6.04 0.39 2.56
CA PHE A 55 5.82 0.42 4.00
C PHE A 55 6.27 1.76 4.57
N LEU A 56 5.32 2.49 5.14
CA LEU A 56 5.52 3.83 5.71
C LEU A 56 5.65 3.83 7.24
N GLY A 57 5.75 2.66 7.84
CA GLY A 57 5.73 2.48 9.29
C GLY A 57 4.37 2.03 9.80
N GLY A 58 4.35 1.47 10.99
CA GLY A 58 3.15 0.97 11.66
C GLY A 58 3.51 0.18 12.91
N LYS A 59 2.51 -0.19 13.69
CA LYS A 59 2.67 -0.97 14.95
C LYS A 59 1.87 -2.28 14.95
N GLU A 60 1.15 -2.56 13.88
CA GLU A 60 0.34 -3.76 13.77
C GLU A 60 1.22 -4.98 13.53
N LYS A 61 1.15 -5.94 14.49
CA LYS A 61 2.08 -7.07 14.59
C LYS A 61 2.11 -7.97 13.35
N SER A 62 0.96 -8.25 12.73
CA SER A 62 0.91 -9.11 11.54
C SER A 62 1.59 -8.43 10.35
N THR A 63 1.37 -7.14 10.14
CA THR A 63 2.05 -6.35 9.11
C THR A 63 3.56 -6.32 9.34
N LEU A 64 4.00 -6.06 10.59
CA LEU A 64 5.44 -6.02 10.92
C LEU A 64 6.11 -7.37 10.67
N LYS A 65 5.43 -8.47 11.04
CA LYS A 65 5.92 -9.83 10.81
C LYS A 65 6.09 -10.11 9.31
N GLU A 66 5.06 -9.84 8.51
CA GLU A 66 5.09 -10.09 7.07
C GLU A 66 6.14 -9.23 6.36
N ILE A 67 6.30 -7.96 6.74
CA ILE A 67 7.36 -7.10 6.19
C ILE A 67 8.75 -7.64 6.57
N SER A 68 8.98 -8.00 7.85
CA SER A 68 10.25 -8.56 8.31
C SER A 68 10.62 -9.85 7.54
N GLU A 69 9.65 -10.76 7.38
CA GLU A 69 9.84 -12.01 6.63
C GLU A 69 10.13 -11.77 5.14
N SER A 70 9.44 -10.80 4.53
CA SER A 70 9.62 -10.46 3.12
C SER A 70 10.95 -9.77 2.80
N LEU A 71 11.53 -9.08 3.79
CA LEU A 71 12.88 -8.49 3.66
C LEU A 71 13.97 -9.55 3.62
N GLY A 72 13.71 -10.72 4.23
CA GLY A 72 14.64 -11.82 4.28
C GLY A 72 15.67 -11.71 5.40
N LYS A 73 16.72 -12.54 5.30
CA LYS A 73 17.76 -12.67 6.33
C LYS A 73 19.14 -12.45 5.74
N GLU A 74 20.03 -11.89 6.53
CA GLU A 74 21.46 -11.85 6.28
C GLU A 74 22.18 -12.95 7.09
N THR A 75 23.29 -13.42 6.57
CA THR A 75 24.15 -14.36 7.32
C THR A 75 25.14 -13.56 8.14
N ILE A 76 25.10 -13.76 9.46
CA ILE A 76 26.07 -13.18 10.38
C ILE A 76 27.00 -14.27 10.91
N ASP A 77 28.28 -13.97 11.03
CA ASP A 77 29.25 -14.83 11.70
C ASP A 77 29.19 -14.57 13.21
N SER A 78 28.85 -15.61 13.98
CA SER A 78 28.82 -15.56 15.43
C SER A 78 29.99 -16.37 15.98
N PHE A 79 30.70 -15.80 16.94
CA PHE A 79 31.83 -16.42 17.62
C PHE A 79 31.42 -16.77 19.04
N ASN A 80 31.43 -18.06 19.35
CA ASN A 80 31.27 -18.53 20.72
C ASN A 80 32.62 -18.94 21.27
N THR A 81 33.06 -18.27 22.33
CA THR A 81 34.26 -18.66 23.09
C THR A 81 33.82 -19.47 24.29
N SER A 82 34.22 -20.76 24.34
CA SER A 82 34.07 -21.56 25.56
C SER A 82 35.39 -21.56 26.30
N ASN A 83 35.34 -21.11 27.56
CA ASN A 83 36.48 -21.08 28.46
C ASN A 83 36.22 -22.09 29.57
N THR A 84 36.88 -23.24 29.53
CA THR A 84 36.75 -24.27 30.58
C THR A 84 37.89 -24.08 31.57
N ARG A 85 37.55 -23.64 32.80
CA ARG A 85 38.49 -23.55 33.92
C ARG A 85 38.54 -24.91 34.63
N GLY A 86 39.59 -25.68 34.36
CA GLY A 86 39.92 -26.96 34.99
C GLY A 86 41.41 -27.11 35.04
N GLN A 87 41.90 -28.28 35.49
CA GLN A 87 43.34 -28.60 35.58
C GLN A 87 44.06 -28.52 34.21
N SER A 88 43.34 -28.43 33.12
CA SER A 88 43.82 -28.09 31.76
C SER A 88 42.95 -26.98 31.21
N GLU A 89 43.51 -25.78 31.00
CA GLU A 89 42.83 -24.70 30.33
C GLU A 89 42.68 -25.03 28.84
N SER A 90 41.43 -25.10 28.35
CA SER A 90 41.13 -25.32 26.93
C SER A 90 40.33 -24.12 26.40
N TYR A 91 40.86 -23.51 25.36
CA TYR A 91 40.17 -22.44 24.60
C TYR A 91 39.58 -23.04 23.31
N GLY A 92 38.27 -23.08 23.23
CA GLY A 92 37.54 -23.46 22.01
C GLY A 92 36.92 -22.24 21.34
N LEU A 93 37.28 -21.98 20.09
CA LEU A 93 36.57 -21.01 19.22
C LEU A 93 35.61 -21.80 18.34
N ASN A 94 34.32 -21.59 18.54
CA ASN A 94 33.29 -22.20 17.70
C ASN A 94 32.68 -21.11 16.79
N TYR A 95 32.84 -21.29 15.48
CA TYR A 95 32.29 -20.42 14.45
C TYR A 95 30.92 -20.93 14.05
N GLN A 96 29.90 -20.10 14.20
CA GLN A 96 28.55 -20.42 13.76
C GLN A 96 28.06 -19.33 12.79
N LYS A 97 27.49 -19.77 11.67
CA LYS A 97 26.78 -18.89 10.76
C LYS A 97 25.29 -18.88 11.13
N LEU A 98 24.78 -17.72 11.53
CA LEU A 98 23.40 -17.54 11.92
C LEU A 98 22.69 -16.63 10.90
N GLY A 99 21.43 -16.97 10.59
CA GLY A 99 20.58 -16.09 9.80
C GLY A 99 19.93 -15.05 10.71
N LYS A 100 20.30 -13.78 10.54
CA LYS A 100 19.65 -12.64 11.22
C LYS A 100 18.69 -11.97 10.25
N GLU A 101 17.49 -11.61 10.71
CA GLU A 101 16.55 -10.82 9.91
C GLU A 101 17.18 -9.47 9.53
N LEU A 102 17.06 -9.05 8.26
CA LEU A 102 17.57 -7.75 7.79
C LEU A 102 16.97 -6.59 8.59
N LYS A 103 15.70 -6.69 8.95
CA LYS A 103 15.01 -5.84 9.89
C LYS A 103 14.05 -6.69 10.72
N SER A 104 14.29 -6.74 12.02
CA SER A 104 13.39 -7.43 12.94
C SER A 104 12.07 -6.65 13.10
N GLN A 105 11.04 -7.34 13.61
CA GLN A 105 9.75 -6.70 13.90
C GLN A 105 9.89 -5.53 14.87
N ASP A 106 10.80 -5.64 15.86
CA ASP A 106 11.05 -4.60 16.85
C ASP A 106 11.72 -3.38 16.21
N GLU A 107 12.69 -3.60 15.31
CA GLU A 107 13.35 -2.52 14.55
C GLU A 107 12.36 -1.81 13.60
N LEU A 108 11.44 -2.55 13.00
CA LEU A 108 10.38 -1.98 12.17
C LEU A 108 9.37 -1.16 12.98
N ALA A 109 9.05 -1.62 14.20
CA ALA A 109 8.10 -0.94 15.09
C ALA A 109 8.61 0.43 15.60
N VAL A 110 9.94 0.58 15.71
CA VAL A 110 10.61 1.81 16.13
C VAL A 110 11.25 2.58 14.97
N MET A 111 10.94 2.19 13.73
CA MET A 111 11.45 2.86 12.54
C MET A 111 11.13 4.36 12.56
N ASP A 112 12.13 5.18 12.23
CA ASP A 112 11.95 6.62 12.14
C ASP A 112 10.78 7.01 11.23
N GLY A 113 9.96 7.96 11.69
CA GLY A 113 8.78 8.43 10.97
C GLY A 113 9.09 9.07 9.61
N GLY A 114 10.31 9.52 9.37
CA GLY A 114 10.79 10.05 8.10
C GLY A 114 11.29 8.98 7.11
N LYS A 115 11.35 7.70 7.53
CA LYS A 115 11.85 6.59 6.70
C LYS A 115 10.72 5.74 6.12
N CYS A 116 11.02 5.06 5.03
CA CYS A 116 10.13 4.10 4.40
C CYS A 116 10.90 2.92 3.82
N ILE A 117 10.21 1.82 3.59
CA ILE A 117 10.74 0.64 2.91
C ILE A 117 9.94 0.44 1.64
N LEU A 118 10.62 0.43 0.50
CA LEU A 118 10.05 0.17 -0.82
C LEU A 118 10.50 -1.20 -1.30
N GLN A 119 9.54 -2.05 -1.60
CA GLN A 119 9.76 -3.35 -2.22
C GLN A 119 9.17 -3.35 -3.62
N LEU A 120 10.00 -3.72 -4.58
CA LEU A 120 9.62 -3.87 -5.99
C LEU A 120 9.89 -5.30 -6.42
N ARG A 121 9.02 -5.85 -7.22
CA ARG A 121 9.21 -7.18 -7.80
C ARG A 121 10.51 -7.26 -8.60
N GLY A 122 11.35 -8.25 -8.29
CA GLY A 122 12.61 -8.50 -9.01
C GLY A 122 13.79 -7.64 -8.58
N VAL A 123 13.64 -6.77 -7.58
CA VAL A 123 14.71 -5.91 -7.06
C VAL A 123 14.83 -6.09 -5.54
N ARG A 124 16.03 -5.82 -5.02
CA ARG A 124 16.24 -5.82 -3.56
C ARG A 124 15.45 -4.68 -2.92
N PRO A 125 14.95 -4.85 -1.69
CA PRO A 125 14.25 -3.80 -0.96
C PRO A 125 15.10 -2.53 -0.78
N PHE A 126 14.46 -1.38 -0.83
CA PHE A 126 15.07 -0.08 -0.59
C PHE A 126 14.64 0.46 0.77
N PHE A 127 15.61 0.88 1.57
CA PHE A 127 15.37 1.68 2.77
C PHE A 127 15.68 3.14 2.45
N SER A 128 14.68 4.01 2.48
CA SER A 128 14.79 5.38 1.96
C SER A 128 14.09 6.38 2.87
N ASP A 129 14.34 7.66 2.60
CA ASP A 129 13.61 8.76 3.21
C ASP A 129 12.24 8.95 2.54
N LYS A 130 11.23 9.30 3.33
CA LYS A 130 9.95 9.75 2.79
C LYS A 130 10.14 11.09 2.07
N PHE A 131 9.39 11.26 0.98
CA PHE A 131 9.39 12.53 0.28
C PHE A 131 8.81 13.65 1.18
N ASP A 132 9.52 14.74 1.28
CA ASP A 132 9.05 15.94 1.97
C ASP A 132 8.05 16.68 1.06
N ILE A 133 6.77 16.59 1.41
CA ILE A 133 5.69 17.18 0.62
C ILE A 133 5.80 18.70 0.48
N THR A 134 6.46 19.39 1.42
CA THR A 134 6.64 20.84 1.37
C THR A 134 7.51 21.26 0.18
N LYS A 135 8.36 20.34 -0.31
CA LYS A 135 9.23 20.55 -1.49
C LYS A 135 8.52 20.28 -2.83
N HIS A 136 7.26 19.81 -2.78
CA HIS A 136 6.52 19.53 -4.00
C HIS A 136 6.12 20.85 -4.69
N LYS A 137 6.31 20.94 -6.00
CA LYS A 137 6.03 22.17 -6.80
C LYS A 137 4.60 22.70 -6.65
N HIS A 138 3.65 21.85 -6.30
CA HIS A 138 2.24 22.18 -6.10
C HIS A 138 1.83 22.29 -4.63
N TYR A 139 2.79 22.31 -3.70
CA TYR A 139 2.49 22.40 -2.27
C TYR A 139 1.64 23.64 -1.93
N HIS A 140 1.90 24.77 -2.61
CA HIS A 140 1.16 26.01 -2.47
C HIS A 140 -0.35 25.91 -2.83
N LEU A 141 -0.78 24.82 -3.50
CA LEU A 141 -2.18 24.55 -3.77
C LEU A 141 -2.91 23.83 -2.64
N LEU A 142 -2.18 23.36 -1.63
CA LEU A 142 -2.74 22.70 -0.47
C LEU A 142 -3.21 23.74 0.56
N LEU A 143 -4.22 23.34 1.33
CA LEU A 143 -4.79 24.15 2.40
C LEU A 143 -3.77 24.46 3.50
N ASP A 144 -2.84 23.55 3.75
CA ASP A 144 -1.80 23.65 4.78
C ASP A 144 -0.84 24.83 4.52
N ASP A 145 -0.54 25.11 3.26
CA ASP A 145 0.29 26.26 2.86
C ASP A 145 -0.54 27.51 2.60
N ASN A 146 -1.70 27.35 1.97
CA ASN A 146 -2.54 28.45 1.54
C ASN A 146 -4.00 28.27 1.98
N PRO A 147 -4.45 28.92 3.05
CA PRO A 147 -5.82 28.85 3.53
C PRO A 147 -6.89 29.26 2.49
N LYS A 148 -6.50 30.07 1.49
CA LYS A 148 -7.40 30.48 0.37
C LYS A 148 -7.59 29.36 -0.65
N ALA A 149 -6.76 28.30 -0.63
CA ALA A 149 -6.91 27.14 -1.50
C ALA A 149 -8.07 26.20 -1.09
N LYS A 150 -8.83 26.55 -0.04
CA LYS A 150 -9.99 25.75 0.39
C LYS A 150 -10.97 25.56 -0.77
N PHE A 151 -11.17 24.30 -1.16
CA PHE A 151 -12.10 23.94 -2.22
C PHE A 151 -13.54 24.01 -1.69
N ASP A 152 -14.35 24.88 -2.30
CA ASP A 152 -15.77 24.98 -1.99
C ASP A 152 -16.57 23.98 -2.84
N ILE A 153 -16.87 22.82 -2.25
CA ILE A 153 -17.63 21.75 -2.88
C ILE A 153 -19.02 22.24 -3.28
N ALA A 154 -19.69 23.04 -2.44
CA ALA A 154 -21.05 23.51 -2.71
C ALA A 154 -21.08 24.46 -3.90
N ALA A 155 -20.11 25.36 -4.01
CA ALA A 155 -19.98 26.25 -5.17
C ALA A 155 -19.66 25.46 -6.45
N PHE A 156 -18.79 24.44 -6.35
CA PHE A 156 -18.45 23.56 -7.48
C PHE A 156 -19.66 22.77 -7.97
N VAL A 157 -20.44 22.16 -7.09
CA VAL A 157 -21.65 21.39 -7.43
C VAL A 157 -22.67 22.32 -8.10
N ARG A 158 -22.93 23.48 -7.50
CA ARG A 158 -23.86 24.49 -8.09
C ARG A 158 -23.44 24.94 -9.50
N LYS A 159 -22.12 25.14 -9.72
CA LYS A 159 -21.59 25.51 -11.04
C LYS A 159 -21.76 24.36 -12.05
N ARG A 160 -21.55 23.13 -11.62
CA ARG A 160 -21.73 21.94 -12.45
C ARG A 160 -23.19 21.72 -12.83
N GLU A 161 -24.11 21.87 -11.89
CA GLU A 161 -25.55 21.77 -12.13
C GLU A 161 -26.03 22.82 -13.11
N LYS A 162 -25.61 24.07 -12.93
CA LYS A 162 -25.93 25.16 -13.88
C LYS A 162 -25.41 24.80 -15.29
N ARG A 163 -24.21 24.33 -15.43
CA ARG A 163 -23.65 23.93 -16.73
C ARG A 163 -24.42 22.76 -17.35
N TYR A 164 -24.83 21.78 -16.54
CA TYR A 164 -25.64 20.65 -17.01
C TYR A 164 -27.02 21.10 -17.50
N LEU A 165 -27.68 21.98 -16.77
CA LEU A 165 -28.96 22.57 -17.15
C LEU A 165 -28.85 23.39 -18.46
N THR A 166 -27.78 24.16 -18.61
CA THR A 166 -27.52 24.93 -19.84
C THR A 166 -27.29 24.00 -21.03
N LEU A 167 -26.52 22.92 -20.85
CA LEU A 167 -26.31 21.93 -21.90
C LEU A 167 -27.59 21.20 -22.29
N LYS A 168 -28.44 20.83 -21.31
CA LYS A 168 -29.76 20.24 -21.59
C LYS A 168 -30.70 21.20 -22.36
N SER A 169 -30.64 22.50 -22.10
CA SER A 169 -31.47 23.50 -22.81
C SER A 169 -30.99 23.78 -24.23
N THR A 170 -29.71 23.50 -24.54
CA THR A 170 -29.14 23.76 -25.89
C THR A 170 -29.08 22.51 -26.77
N THR A 171 -29.17 21.33 -26.19
CA THR A 171 -29.13 20.06 -26.96
C THR A 171 -30.55 19.53 -27.09
N LYS A 172 -31.12 19.56 -28.31
CA LYS A 172 -32.31 18.77 -28.64
C LYS A 172 -31.86 17.31 -28.62
N VAL A 173 -32.21 16.60 -27.54
CA VAL A 173 -31.98 15.14 -27.45
C VAL A 173 -33.24 14.51 -28.08
N ASP A 174 -33.08 13.93 -29.26
CA ASP A 174 -34.08 13.03 -29.83
C ASP A 174 -34.15 11.80 -28.96
N VAL A 175 -35.20 11.69 -28.15
CA VAL A 175 -35.46 10.50 -27.35
C VAL A 175 -36.10 9.46 -28.27
N TYR A 176 -35.32 8.50 -28.73
CA TYR A 176 -35.86 7.31 -29.37
C TYR A 176 -36.52 6.45 -28.28
N LYS A 177 -37.84 6.37 -28.30
CA LYS A 177 -38.56 5.33 -27.53
C LYS A 177 -38.32 4.01 -28.23
N THR A 178 -37.56 3.12 -27.65
CA THR A 178 -37.60 1.70 -28.02
C THR A 178 -38.93 1.18 -27.50
N ASP A 179 -39.84 0.84 -28.41
CA ASP A 179 -41.05 0.11 -28.05
C ASP A 179 -40.62 -1.29 -27.58
N GLU A 180 -40.67 -1.49 -26.25
CA GLU A 180 -40.56 -2.81 -25.62
C GLU A 180 -41.90 -3.56 -25.87
N ASN A 181 -42.13 -4.00 -27.08
CA ASN A 181 -43.19 -4.97 -27.38
C ASN A 181 -43.10 -5.42 -28.84
N GLU A 182 -42.11 -6.25 -29.12
CA GLU A 182 -42.25 -7.20 -30.22
C GLU A 182 -41.49 -8.48 -29.82
N ASP A 183 -42.28 -9.57 -29.90
CA ASP A 183 -41.87 -10.96 -29.95
C ASP A 183 -41.81 -11.78 -28.68
N LEU A 184 -43.03 -12.12 -28.22
CA LEU A 184 -43.35 -13.46 -27.73
C LEU A 184 -44.49 -14.00 -28.60
N ALA A 185 -44.15 -14.62 -29.68
CA ALA A 185 -44.98 -15.59 -30.38
C ALA A 185 -44.12 -16.81 -30.76
#